data_89923b197ed146325facdcb933c260c9
#
_entry.id   89923b197ed146325facdcb933c260c9
#
_cell.length_a   1.000
_cell.length_b   1.000
_cell.length_c   1.000
_cell.angle_alpha   90.00
_cell.angle_beta   90.00
_cell.angle_gamma   90.00
#
_symmetry.space_group_name_H-M   'P 1'
#
loop_
_entity.id
_entity.type
_entity.pdbx_description
1 polymer ?
#
loop_
_entity_poly.entity_id
_entity_poly.type
_entity_poly.pdbx_seq_one_letter_code
_entity_poly.pdbx_strand_id
1 'polypeptide(L)'
;VTRYLITGAAGMLGQDLQRALTGRDVTALTRADLDITDAEAVRAAIAGHDVVLNAAAYTAVDQAEEDEQAAYAINATGVEVLAKAAAEVGAKLVHYSTDY
;
A
#
# COMPACT_ATOMS: atom_id res chain seq x y z
N VAL A 1 -18.45 -9.54 -4.86
CA VAL A 1 -17.15 -10.04 -4.38
C VAL A 1 -16.23 -8.87 -4.09
N THR A 2 -15.69 -8.82 -2.88
CA THR A 2 -14.76 -7.77 -2.49
C THR A 2 -13.39 -8.02 -3.11
N ARG A 3 -12.85 -7.01 -3.76
CA ARG A 3 -11.52 -7.07 -4.36
C ARG A 3 -10.53 -6.26 -3.53
N TYR A 4 -9.47 -6.91 -3.11
CA TYR A 4 -8.44 -6.33 -2.23
C TYR A 4 -7.18 -6.01 -3.02
N LEU A 5 -6.60 -4.84 -2.74
CA LEU A 5 -5.29 -4.46 -3.24
C LEU A 5 -4.34 -4.32 -2.05
N ILE A 6 -3.21 -5.01 -2.09
CA ILE A 6 -2.17 -4.88 -1.07
C ILE A 6 -0.98 -4.16 -1.67
N THR A 7 -0.55 -3.07 -1.05
CA THR A 7 0.70 -2.39 -1.40
C THR A 7 1.77 -2.79 -0.38
N GLY A 8 3.03 -2.82 -0.79
CA GLY A 8 4.11 -3.28 0.09
C GLY A 8 4.08 -4.79 0.33
N ALA A 9 3.72 -5.55 -0.69
CA ALA A 9 3.47 -6.99 -0.59
C ALA A 9 4.71 -7.83 -0.23
N ALA A 10 5.92 -7.32 -0.49
CA ALA A 10 7.15 -8.04 -0.21
C ALA A 10 7.59 -7.95 1.25
N GLY A 11 7.07 -6.98 2.01
CA GLY A 11 7.38 -6.85 3.44
C GLY A 11 6.68 -7.91 4.27
N MET A 12 7.07 -8.03 5.54
CA MET A 12 6.51 -9.03 6.45
C MET A 12 5.00 -8.88 6.61
N LEU A 13 4.53 -7.66 6.84
CA LEU A 13 3.10 -7.41 6.98
C LEU A 13 2.34 -7.71 5.69
N GLY A 14 2.90 -7.31 4.54
CA GLY A 14 2.29 -7.60 3.24
C GLY A 14 2.13 -9.09 3.01
N GLN A 15 3.13 -9.88 3.35
CA GLN A 15 3.07 -11.33 3.23
C GLN A 15 2.04 -11.94 4.18
N ASP A 16 1.97 -11.45 5.42
CA ASP A 16 0.96 -11.91 6.39
C ASP A 16 -0.45 -11.60 5.91
N LEU A 17 -0.68 -10.43 5.31
CA LEU A 17 -1.98 -10.06 4.76
C LEU A 17 -2.36 -10.98 3.61
N GLN A 18 -1.43 -11.32 2.74
CA GLN A 18 -1.69 -12.24 1.64
C GLN A 18 -2.11 -13.62 2.16
N ARG A 19 -1.46 -14.11 3.21
CA ARG A 19 -1.82 -15.39 3.84
C ARG A 19 -3.21 -15.33 4.46
N ALA A 20 -3.51 -14.23 5.16
CA ALA A 20 -4.81 -14.04 5.81
C ALA A 20 -5.96 -13.99 4.80
N LEU A 21 -5.69 -13.50 3.60
CA LEU A 21 -6.70 -13.35 2.55
C LEU A 21 -6.66 -14.46 1.50
N THR A 22 -6.02 -15.57 1.80
CA THR A 22 -5.97 -16.73 0.89
C THR A 22 -7.39 -17.15 0.51
N GLY A 23 -7.62 -17.35 -0.79
CA GLY A 23 -8.94 -17.71 -1.31
C GLY A 23 -9.83 -16.52 -1.66
N ARG A 24 -9.38 -15.28 -1.36
CA ARG A 24 -10.12 -14.08 -1.74
C ARG A 24 -9.49 -13.46 -2.98
N ASP A 25 -10.20 -12.51 -3.59
CA ASP A 25 -9.70 -11.79 -4.78
C ASP A 25 -8.70 -10.71 -4.29
N VAL A 26 -7.41 -11.02 -4.39
CA VAL A 26 -6.34 -10.18 -3.90
C VAL A 26 -5.33 -9.89 -4.99
N THR A 27 -5.01 -8.61 -5.17
CA THR A 27 -3.88 -8.18 -5.99
C THR A 27 -2.78 -7.68 -5.06
N ALA A 28 -1.62 -8.31 -5.09
CA ALA A 28 -0.52 -7.97 -4.20
C ALA A 28 0.61 -7.33 -5.02
N LEU A 29 0.94 -6.09 -4.70
CA LEU A 29 1.95 -5.32 -5.42
C LEU A 29 3.13 -4.99 -4.51
N THR A 30 4.32 -5.28 -5.00
CA THR A 30 5.55 -4.92 -4.33
C THR A 30 5.94 -3.49 -4.71
N ARG A 31 6.97 -2.99 -4.07
CA ARG A 31 7.52 -1.67 -4.37
C ARG A 31 8.05 -1.58 -5.80
N ALA A 32 8.53 -2.68 -6.35
CA ALA A 32 8.97 -2.74 -7.75
C ALA A 32 7.79 -2.68 -8.72
N ASP A 33 6.62 -3.17 -8.29
CA ASP A 33 5.42 -3.18 -9.12
C ASP A 33 4.69 -1.85 -9.09
N LEU A 34 4.70 -1.16 -7.95
CA LEU A 34 3.94 0.07 -7.76
C LEU A 34 4.70 1.04 -6.85
N ASP A 35 5.00 2.21 -7.39
CA ASP A 35 5.49 3.34 -6.61
C ASP A 35 4.28 4.12 -6.08
N ILE A 36 4.03 4.06 -4.78
CA ILE A 36 2.87 4.70 -4.17
C ILE A 36 2.93 6.23 -4.20
N THR A 37 4.09 6.80 -4.55
CA THR A 37 4.22 8.25 -4.74
C THR A 37 3.84 8.70 -6.15
N ASP A 38 3.62 7.77 -7.07
CA ASP A 38 3.21 8.05 -8.43
C ASP A 38 1.67 8.00 -8.53
N ALA A 39 1.05 9.18 -8.59
CA ALA A 39 -0.41 9.30 -8.56
C ALA A 39 -1.09 8.57 -9.72
N GLU A 40 -0.52 8.62 -10.91
CA GLU A 40 -1.13 7.95 -12.07
C GLU A 40 -1.06 6.44 -11.94
N ALA A 41 0.08 5.91 -11.49
CA ALA A 41 0.25 4.48 -11.28
C ALA A 41 -0.69 3.98 -10.18
N VAL A 42 -0.86 4.76 -9.12
CA VAL A 42 -1.75 4.41 -8.00
C VAL A 42 -3.21 4.39 -8.48
N ARG A 43 -3.64 5.38 -9.24
CA ARG A 43 -5.01 5.40 -9.77
C ARG A 43 -5.29 4.17 -10.63
N ALA A 44 -4.36 3.81 -11.50
CA ALA A 44 -4.49 2.62 -12.34
C ALA A 44 -4.56 1.34 -11.51
N ALA A 45 -3.75 1.24 -10.46
CA ALA A 45 -3.71 0.07 -9.61
C ALA A 45 -4.97 -0.09 -8.76
N ILE A 46 -5.51 1.02 -8.24
CA ILE A 46 -6.70 1.01 -7.37
C ILE A 46 -7.99 0.76 -8.16
N ALA A 47 -8.01 1.10 -9.44
CA ALA A 47 -9.21 0.94 -10.26
C ALA A 47 -9.73 -0.50 -10.18
N GLY A 48 -11.02 -0.65 -9.90
CA GLY A 48 -11.67 -1.96 -9.80
C GLY A 48 -11.48 -2.67 -8.47
N HIS A 49 -10.79 -2.06 -7.50
CA HIS A 49 -10.63 -2.63 -6.16
C HIS A 49 -11.55 -1.93 -5.16
N ASP A 50 -12.00 -2.68 -4.16
CA ASP A 50 -12.93 -2.18 -3.13
C ASP A 50 -12.19 -1.79 -1.85
N VAL A 51 -11.10 -2.46 -1.54
CA VAL A 51 -10.32 -2.24 -0.32
C VAL A 51 -8.84 -2.19 -0.67
N VAL A 52 -8.16 -1.19 -0.16
CA VAL A 52 -6.70 -1.04 -0.30
C VAL A 52 -6.06 -1.22 1.06
N LEU A 53 -5.16 -2.20 1.18
CA LEU A 53 -4.42 -2.49 2.41
C LEU A 53 -2.99 -2.00 2.21
N ASN A 54 -2.67 -0.87 2.83
CA ASN A 54 -1.35 -0.24 2.64
C ASN A 54 -0.34 -0.73 3.68
N ALA A 55 0.47 -1.70 3.29
CA ALA A 55 1.59 -2.19 4.09
C ALA A 55 2.93 -1.55 3.68
N ALA A 56 2.91 -0.61 2.75
CA ALA A 56 4.14 0.00 2.23
C ALA A 56 4.91 0.79 3.30
N ALA A 57 4.23 1.31 4.32
CA ALA A 57 4.86 2.02 5.43
C ALA A 57 5.85 1.12 6.17
N TYR A 58 5.50 -0.16 6.36
CA TYR A 58 6.39 -1.12 7.02
C TYR A 58 7.60 -1.44 6.17
N THR A 59 7.43 -1.47 4.85
CA THR A 59 8.55 -1.67 3.94
C THR A 59 9.51 -0.48 3.99
N ALA A 60 8.97 0.74 4.07
CA ALA A 60 9.77 1.95 4.18
C ALA A 60 10.55 2.00 5.50
N VAL A 61 9.97 1.47 6.59
CA VAL A 61 10.64 1.41 7.90
C VAL A 61 11.91 0.55 7.84
N ASP A 62 11.89 -0.55 7.09
CA ASP A 62 13.07 -1.39 6.95
C ASP A 62 14.24 -0.61 6.32
N GLN A 63 13.95 0.41 5.53
CA GLN A 63 14.96 1.26 4.92
C GLN A 63 15.30 2.49 5.77
N ALA A 64 14.48 2.79 6.77
CA ALA A 64 14.66 3.97 7.60
C ALA A 64 15.96 3.95 8.41
N GLU A 65 16.55 2.78 8.62
CA GLU A 65 17.84 2.67 9.27
C GLU A 65 18.94 3.38 8.49
N GLU A 66 18.77 3.49 7.17
CA GLU A 66 19.73 4.17 6.29
C GLU A 66 19.34 5.62 6.02
N ASP A 67 18.04 5.91 5.90
CA ASP A 67 17.57 7.26 5.59
C ASP A 67 16.15 7.50 6.12
N GLU A 68 16.08 8.04 7.32
CA GLU A 68 14.80 8.34 7.98
C GLU A 68 13.97 9.38 7.23
N GLN A 69 14.61 10.39 6.65
CA GLN A 69 13.89 11.46 5.95
C GLN A 69 13.24 10.94 4.68
N ALA A 70 13.96 10.14 3.92
CA ALA A 70 13.42 9.54 2.69
C ALA A 70 12.27 8.59 3.02
N ALA A 71 12.41 7.76 4.05
CA ALA A 71 11.36 6.85 4.49
C ALA A 71 10.11 7.62 4.95
N TYR A 72 10.31 8.69 5.69
CA TYR A 72 9.21 9.54 6.15
C TYR A 72 8.48 10.20 4.99
N ALA A 73 9.22 10.73 4.01
CA ALA A 73 8.64 11.37 2.84
C ALA A 73 7.82 10.38 2.00
N ILE A 74 8.34 9.17 1.79
CA ILE A 74 7.61 8.11 1.08
C ILE A 74 6.32 7.77 1.80
N ASN A 75 6.40 7.63 3.12
CA ASN A 75 5.26 7.31 3.97
C ASN A 75 4.17 8.38 3.85
N ALA A 76 4.54 9.64 4.07
CA ALA A 76 3.59 10.74 4.06
C ALA A 76 2.97 10.96 2.67
N THR A 77 3.81 11.03 1.64
CA THR A 77 3.36 11.28 0.27
C THR A 77 2.55 10.10 -0.26
N GLY A 78 3.03 8.88 -0.02
CA GLY A 78 2.37 7.68 -0.50
C GLY A 78 0.98 7.50 0.09
N VAL A 79 0.83 7.73 1.40
CA VAL A 79 -0.49 7.65 2.05
C VAL A 79 -1.45 8.68 1.47
N GLU A 80 -0.98 9.90 1.26
CA GLU A 80 -1.79 10.96 0.67
C GLU A 80 -2.27 10.61 -0.74
N VAL A 81 -1.38 10.10 -1.57
CA VAL A 81 -1.71 9.67 -2.94
C VAL A 81 -2.72 8.52 -2.92
N LEU A 82 -2.50 7.52 -2.06
CA LEU A 82 -3.42 6.39 -1.93
C LEU A 82 -4.80 6.84 -1.44
N ALA A 83 -4.84 7.75 -0.46
CA ALA A 83 -6.11 8.24 0.09
C ALA A 83 -6.93 8.98 -0.97
N LYS A 84 -6.30 9.83 -1.76
CA LYS A 84 -6.96 10.53 -2.84
C LYS A 84 -7.51 9.58 -3.90
N ALA A 85 -6.70 8.63 -4.33
CA ALA A 85 -7.11 7.68 -5.36
C ALA A 85 -8.23 6.77 -4.87
N ALA A 86 -8.15 6.31 -3.62
CA ALA A 86 -9.21 5.49 -3.03
C ALA A 86 -10.53 6.26 -2.94
N ALA A 87 -10.48 7.52 -2.52
CA ALA A 87 -11.67 8.36 -2.45
C ALA A 87 -12.32 8.57 -3.81
N GLU A 88 -11.52 8.73 -4.86
CA GLU A 88 -12.05 8.93 -6.21
C GLU A 88 -12.87 7.74 -6.73
N VAL A 89 -12.53 6.53 -6.32
CA VAL A 89 -13.23 5.32 -6.77
C VAL A 89 -14.14 4.72 -5.69
N GLY A 90 -14.22 5.35 -4.53
CA GLY A 90 -15.05 4.86 -3.43
C GLY A 90 -14.48 3.64 -2.73
N ALA A 91 -13.19 3.37 -2.86
CA ALA A 91 -12.52 2.28 -2.18
C ALA A 91 -12.19 2.64 -0.73
N LYS A 92 -12.19 1.63 0.14
CA LYS A 92 -11.79 1.80 1.54
C LYS A 92 -10.28 1.65 1.65
N LEU A 93 -9.63 2.60 2.30
CA LEU A 93 -8.19 2.53 2.56
C LEU A 93 -7.95 2.13 4.02
N VAL A 94 -7.18 1.07 4.22
CA VAL A 94 -6.68 0.68 5.53
C VAL A 94 -5.17 0.93 5.52
N HIS A 95 -4.74 1.85 6.37
CA HIS A 95 -3.33 2.20 6.47
C HIS A 95 -2.75 1.62 7.76
N TYR A 96 -1.70 0.83 7.62
CA TYR A 96 -0.99 0.27 8.76
C TYR A 96 0.16 1.19 9.11
N SER A 97 0.04 1.91 10.23
CA SER A 97 1.10 2.79 10.70
C SER A 97 2.05 2.05 11.64
N THR A 98 3.25 2.60 11.77
CA THR A 98 4.26 2.09 12.70
C THR A 98 4.43 3.08 13.84
N ASP A 99 4.85 2.59 15.00
CA ASP A 99 5.19 3.44 16.16
C ASP A 99 6.67 3.84 16.14
N TYR A 100 7.16 4.17 14.99
CA TYR A 100 8.57 4.38 14.74
C TYR A 100 9.03 5.78 15.10
#